data_be71398767203b1abe4e375816aaf50c
#
_entry.id   be71398767203b1abe4e375816aaf50c
#
_cell.length_a   1.000
_cell.length_b   1.000
_cell.length_c   1.000
_cell.angle_alpha   90.00
_cell.angle_beta   90.00
_cell.angle_gamma   90.00
#
_symmetry.space_group_name_H-M   'P 1'
#
loop_
_entity.id
_entity.type
_entity.pdbx_description
1 polymer ?
#
loop_
_entity_poly.entity_id
_entity_poly.type
_entity_poly.pdbx_seq_one_letter_code
_entity_poly.pdbx_strand_id
1 'polypeptide(L)'
;MLSPFNNDDTKNDFQNSKVVFVSDVHRDDYAGGAELSTDALTKTSVLGDVYFLRSKELTADHISNGSQKIWVFFNFTSMNLDLIPAIVANCNYFIVEFDYKFCKYRSIEKHEADTSSPCDCHNDKYGMFMSSFFAGSEHIFYMSQAQRAVYQERFPFLTNEKTSILSSIFDVSDLEYIERLRKAREENATLPEYVVLGSNSWIKGTEVTQKYLADQQIDSVILSGLSYHDMLRELSTYTGLAFMPLGGDTCP
;
A
#
# COMPACT_ATOMS: atom_id res chain seq x y z
N MET A 1 27.99 2.36 5.69
CA MET A 1 28.22 1.78 4.36
C MET A 1 27.29 2.48 3.40
N LEU A 2 27.84 2.97 2.29
CA LEU A 2 27.20 3.90 1.37
C LEU A 2 25.94 3.30 0.75
N SER A 3 24.85 4.07 0.73
CA SER A 3 23.66 3.83 -0.09
C SER A 3 24.11 3.58 -1.54
N PRO A 4 23.59 2.54 -2.21
CA PRO A 4 23.92 2.30 -3.62
C PRO A 4 23.21 3.25 -4.59
N PHE A 5 22.46 4.21 -4.09
CA PHE A 5 21.90 5.27 -4.91
C PHE A 5 22.89 6.42 -4.94
N ASN A 6 23.81 6.35 -5.90
CA ASN A 6 24.50 7.55 -6.39
C ASN A 6 23.40 8.54 -6.79
N ASN A 7 23.52 9.76 -6.27
CA ASN A 7 22.89 10.96 -6.82
C ASN A 7 23.46 11.19 -8.25
N ASP A 8 23.14 10.33 -9.18
CA ASP A 8 23.22 10.68 -10.59
C ASP A 8 21.91 11.39 -10.92
N ASP A 9 22.02 12.68 -11.18
CA ASP A 9 21.02 13.62 -11.69
C ASP A 9 20.43 13.19 -13.06
N THR A 10 19.95 11.99 -13.21
CA THR A 10 18.87 11.73 -14.15
C THR A 10 17.62 12.28 -13.48
N LYS A 11 17.41 13.60 -13.57
CA LYS A 11 16.16 14.27 -13.24
C LYS A 11 15.09 13.45 -13.89
N ASN A 12 14.33 12.75 -13.06
CA ASN A 12 13.11 12.07 -13.40
C ASN A 12 12.23 13.15 -14.04
N ASP A 13 12.27 13.25 -15.36
CA ASP A 13 11.69 14.36 -16.11
C ASP A 13 10.28 13.95 -16.52
N PHE A 14 9.31 14.61 -15.91
CA PHE A 14 7.90 14.41 -16.26
C PHE A 14 7.67 14.48 -17.77
N GLN A 15 8.37 15.37 -18.48
CA GLN A 15 8.15 15.57 -19.91
C GLN A 15 8.54 14.33 -20.74
N ASN A 16 9.63 13.67 -20.38
CA ASN A 16 10.18 12.54 -21.11
C ASN A 16 9.63 11.18 -20.68
N SER A 17 9.04 11.08 -19.48
CA SER A 17 8.48 9.82 -19.00
C SER A 17 7.20 9.42 -19.75
N LYS A 18 7.01 8.12 -19.94
CA LYS A 18 5.79 7.55 -20.53
C LYS A 18 4.76 7.14 -19.49
N VAL A 19 5.22 6.88 -18.28
CA VAL A 19 4.42 6.39 -17.17
C VAL A 19 4.55 7.33 -15.99
N VAL A 20 3.44 7.63 -15.34
CA VAL A 20 3.38 8.43 -14.11
C VAL A 20 2.79 7.57 -13.01
N PHE A 21 3.57 7.36 -11.95
CA PHE A 21 3.10 6.73 -10.73
C PHE A 21 2.73 7.80 -9.71
N VAL A 22 1.50 7.75 -9.22
CA VAL A 22 0.98 8.68 -8.22
C VAL A 22 0.78 7.95 -6.90
N SER A 23 1.48 8.42 -5.84
CA SER A 23 1.34 7.88 -4.50
C SER A 23 1.48 8.97 -3.44
N ASP A 24 0.92 8.76 -2.24
CA ASP A 24 1.03 9.71 -1.12
C ASP A 24 2.47 9.85 -0.63
N VAL A 25 3.18 8.73 -0.55
CA VAL A 25 4.58 8.64 -0.10
C VAL A 25 5.36 7.65 -0.95
N HIS A 26 6.68 7.78 -0.92
CA HIS A 26 7.63 6.86 -1.57
C HIS A 26 8.28 5.95 -0.54
N ARG A 27 8.89 4.84 -0.98
CA ARG A 27 9.63 3.91 -0.13
C ARG A 27 10.72 4.59 0.71
N ASP A 28 11.38 5.60 0.18
CA ASP A 28 12.45 6.33 0.89
C ASP A 28 11.92 7.16 2.07
N ASP A 29 10.66 7.57 2.02
CA ASP A 29 10.01 8.31 3.11
C ASP A 29 9.42 7.35 4.16
N TYR A 30 8.89 6.20 3.69
CA TYR A 30 8.24 5.21 4.54
C TYR A 30 8.20 3.85 3.83
N ALA A 31 8.65 2.80 4.51
CA ALA A 31 8.71 1.43 3.97
C ALA A 31 7.55 0.57 4.50
N GLY A 32 6.33 0.91 4.14
CA GLY A 32 5.15 0.07 4.34
C GLY A 32 4.93 -0.90 3.18
N GLY A 33 4.03 -1.88 3.34
CA GLY A 33 3.76 -2.89 2.30
C GLY A 33 3.31 -2.30 0.96
N ALA A 34 2.53 -1.21 1.00
CA ALA A 34 2.09 -0.52 -0.22
C ALA A 34 3.26 0.15 -0.95
N GLU A 35 4.15 0.83 -0.21
CA GLU A 35 5.31 1.53 -0.75
C GLU A 35 6.34 0.54 -1.28
N LEU A 36 6.56 -0.59 -0.60
CA LEU A 36 7.43 -1.68 -1.07
C LEU A 36 6.89 -2.31 -2.36
N SER A 37 5.59 -2.57 -2.45
CA SER A 37 4.96 -3.10 -3.66
C SER A 37 5.02 -2.11 -4.84
N THR A 38 4.83 -0.82 -4.56
CA THR A 38 4.95 0.25 -5.57
C THR A 38 6.38 0.35 -6.12
N ASP A 39 7.38 0.31 -5.24
CA ASP A 39 8.81 0.33 -5.61
C ASP A 39 9.20 -0.91 -6.45
N ALA A 40 8.73 -2.10 -6.06
CA ALA A 40 8.96 -3.33 -6.82
C ALA A 40 8.35 -3.26 -8.23
N LEU A 41 7.15 -2.70 -8.37
CA LEU A 41 6.52 -2.46 -9.68
C LEU A 41 7.32 -1.51 -10.55
N THR A 42 7.90 -0.46 -9.96
CA THR A 42 8.73 0.49 -10.70
C THR A 42 9.96 -0.19 -11.29
N LYS A 43 10.66 -0.98 -10.48
CA LYS A 43 11.88 -1.68 -10.89
C LYS A 43 11.64 -2.73 -11.97
N THR A 44 10.44 -3.30 -12.04
CA THR A 44 10.05 -4.30 -13.03
C THR A 44 9.34 -3.73 -14.25
N SER A 45 9.13 -2.41 -14.31
CA SER A 45 8.41 -1.77 -15.42
C SER A 45 9.18 -1.95 -16.74
N VAL A 46 8.52 -2.60 -17.69
CA VAL A 46 9.01 -2.74 -19.08
C VAL A 46 8.61 -1.54 -19.95
N LEU A 47 7.86 -0.60 -19.43
CA LEU A 47 7.30 0.55 -20.17
C LEU A 47 8.27 1.73 -20.28
N GLY A 48 9.48 1.61 -19.71
CA GLY A 48 10.50 2.64 -19.71
C GLY A 48 10.49 3.49 -18.44
N ASP A 49 10.98 4.73 -18.56
CA ASP A 49 11.15 5.61 -17.41
C ASP A 49 9.82 5.98 -16.76
N VAL A 50 9.72 5.73 -15.46
CA VAL A 50 8.56 6.05 -14.63
C VAL A 50 8.84 7.36 -13.91
N TYR A 51 7.92 8.29 -14.01
CA TYR A 51 7.92 9.51 -13.20
C TYR A 51 7.11 9.29 -11.93
N PHE A 52 7.71 9.52 -10.77
CA PHE A 52 7.04 9.49 -9.49
C PHE A 52 6.49 10.86 -9.12
N LEU A 53 5.18 10.92 -8.83
CA LEU A 53 4.50 12.12 -8.40
C LEU A 53 3.80 11.86 -7.06
N ARG A 54 4.08 12.68 -6.06
CA ARG A 54 3.31 12.62 -4.82
C ARG A 54 1.88 13.10 -5.07
N SER A 55 0.90 12.38 -4.55
CA SER A 55 -0.52 12.66 -4.83
C SER A 55 -0.94 14.08 -4.46
N LYS A 56 -0.37 14.64 -3.37
CA LYS A 56 -0.59 16.05 -2.94
C LYS A 56 0.02 17.10 -3.89
N GLU A 57 0.96 16.69 -4.74
CA GLU A 57 1.66 17.58 -5.70
C GLU A 57 1.01 17.53 -7.10
N LEU A 58 0.02 16.64 -7.29
CA LEU A 58 -0.72 16.56 -8.55
C LEU A 58 -1.49 17.87 -8.81
N THR A 59 -1.36 18.41 -10.02
CA THR A 59 -1.99 19.64 -10.46
C THR A 59 -2.73 19.46 -11.79
N ALA A 60 -3.57 20.43 -12.16
CA ALA A 60 -4.22 20.45 -13.47
C ALA A 60 -3.21 20.50 -14.62
N ASP A 61 -2.06 21.17 -14.43
CA ASP A 61 -0.99 21.24 -15.43
C ASP A 61 -0.35 19.87 -15.67
N HIS A 62 -0.14 19.06 -14.62
CA HIS A 62 0.32 17.67 -14.77
C HIS A 62 -0.67 16.85 -15.61
N ILE A 63 -1.97 16.97 -15.34
CA ILE A 63 -3.03 16.26 -16.07
C ILE A 63 -3.03 16.68 -17.54
N SER A 64 -3.02 17.97 -17.81
CA SER A 64 -3.04 18.53 -19.17
C SER A 64 -1.82 18.09 -19.99
N ASN A 65 -0.62 18.24 -19.40
CA ASN A 65 0.64 17.89 -20.08
C ASN A 65 0.89 16.36 -20.12
N GLY A 66 0.18 15.60 -19.31
CA GLY A 66 0.32 14.14 -19.20
C GLY A 66 -0.80 13.35 -19.87
N SER A 67 -1.67 13.94 -20.69
CA SER A 67 -2.83 13.28 -21.30
C SER A 67 -2.48 12.08 -22.20
N GLN A 68 -1.26 12.01 -22.74
CA GLN A 68 -0.77 10.90 -23.55
C GLN A 68 0.05 9.87 -22.75
N LYS A 69 0.17 10.06 -21.45
CA LYS A 69 0.92 9.16 -20.56
C LYS A 69 0.00 8.10 -19.98
N ILE A 70 0.62 7.01 -19.50
CA ILE A 70 -0.06 6.00 -18.69
C ILE A 70 0.08 6.46 -17.23
N TRP A 71 -1.05 6.56 -16.54
CA TRP A 71 -1.09 6.93 -15.14
C TRP A 71 -1.42 5.70 -14.28
N VAL A 72 -0.73 5.53 -13.16
CA VAL A 72 -1.04 4.49 -12.19
C VAL A 72 -1.17 5.13 -10.81
N PHE A 73 -2.35 5.05 -10.23
CA PHE A 73 -2.65 5.58 -8.92
C PHE A 73 -2.57 4.46 -7.88
N PHE A 74 -1.74 4.66 -6.87
CA PHE A 74 -1.55 3.75 -5.75
C PHE A 74 -2.24 4.28 -4.48
N ASN A 75 -1.48 4.84 -3.54
CA ASN A 75 -2.06 5.61 -2.45
C ASN A 75 -2.24 7.06 -2.90
N PHE A 76 -3.49 7.55 -2.88
CA PHE A 76 -3.83 8.88 -3.40
C PHE A 76 -4.79 9.65 -2.47
N THR A 77 -4.73 9.37 -1.17
CA THR A 77 -5.64 10.00 -0.19
C THR A 77 -5.34 11.47 0.06
N SER A 78 -4.11 11.90 -0.27
CA SER A 78 -3.70 13.32 -0.18
C SER A 78 -3.96 14.10 -1.47
N MET A 79 -4.51 13.46 -2.50
CA MET A 79 -4.84 14.08 -3.77
C MET A 79 -6.01 15.08 -3.61
N ASN A 80 -5.93 16.21 -4.30
CA ASN A 80 -7.08 17.11 -4.41
C ASN A 80 -8.20 16.43 -5.23
N LEU A 81 -9.32 16.14 -4.58
CA LEU A 81 -10.46 15.45 -5.21
C LEU A 81 -11.10 16.27 -6.36
N ASP A 82 -10.97 17.60 -6.36
CA ASP A 82 -11.47 18.45 -7.44
C ASP A 82 -10.78 18.16 -8.78
N LEU A 83 -9.65 17.45 -8.78
CA LEU A 83 -8.95 17.01 -9.99
C LEU A 83 -9.56 15.75 -10.63
N ILE A 84 -10.38 14.99 -9.91
CA ILE A 84 -10.98 13.74 -10.41
C ILE A 84 -11.69 13.92 -11.74
N PRO A 85 -12.56 14.92 -11.95
CA PRO A 85 -13.22 15.12 -13.25
C PRO A 85 -12.22 15.33 -14.39
N ALA A 86 -11.13 16.05 -14.15
CA ALA A 86 -10.11 16.30 -15.15
C ALA A 86 -9.31 15.04 -15.47
N ILE A 87 -8.98 14.22 -14.45
CA ILE A 87 -8.28 12.93 -14.62
C ILE A 87 -9.16 11.98 -15.44
N VAL A 88 -10.42 11.83 -15.06
CA VAL A 88 -11.38 10.95 -15.76
C VAL A 88 -11.57 11.34 -17.22
N ALA A 89 -11.57 12.64 -17.50
CA ALA A 89 -11.77 13.14 -18.85
C ALA A 89 -10.53 13.08 -19.76
N ASN A 90 -9.32 13.13 -19.19
CA ASN A 90 -8.11 13.36 -19.99
C ASN A 90 -6.98 12.34 -19.81
N CYS A 91 -7.05 11.47 -18.81
CA CYS A 91 -5.98 10.51 -18.53
C CYS A 91 -6.38 9.08 -18.89
N ASN A 92 -5.41 8.33 -19.39
CA ASN A 92 -5.48 6.88 -19.45
C ASN A 92 -4.86 6.34 -18.14
N TYR A 93 -5.68 5.80 -17.23
CA TYR A 93 -5.19 5.49 -15.89
C TYR A 93 -5.67 4.16 -15.33
N PHE A 94 -4.82 3.62 -14.48
CA PHE A 94 -5.00 2.40 -13.72
C PHE A 94 -4.98 2.70 -12.22
N ILE A 95 -5.61 1.87 -11.41
CA ILE A 95 -5.62 1.99 -9.96
C ILE A 95 -5.09 0.69 -9.35
N VAL A 96 -4.19 0.81 -8.37
CA VAL A 96 -3.77 -0.28 -7.50
C VAL A 96 -4.30 0.02 -6.11
N GLU A 97 -5.26 -0.78 -5.67
CA GLU A 97 -6.03 -0.50 -4.46
C GLU A 97 -5.51 -1.31 -3.29
N PHE A 98 -4.81 -0.66 -2.37
CA PHE A 98 -4.22 -1.30 -1.20
C PHE A 98 -5.15 -1.39 0.02
N ASP A 99 -6.20 -0.56 0.06
CA ASP A 99 -7.15 -0.47 1.17
C ASP A 99 -8.56 -0.10 0.67
N TYR A 100 -9.41 0.48 1.48
CA TYR A 100 -10.78 0.84 1.11
C TYR A 100 -10.93 2.35 0.92
N LYS A 101 -10.36 2.91 -0.16
CA LYS A 101 -10.34 4.37 -0.42
C LYS A 101 -11.70 5.00 -0.71
N PHE A 102 -12.76 4.21 -0.87
CA PHE A 102 -14.13 4.75 -0.86
C PHE A 102 -14.57 5.17 0.55
N CYS A 103 -13.91 4.65 1.59
CA CYS A 103 -14.16 5.00 2.98
C CYS A 103 -13.13 6.03 3.45
N LYS A 104 -13.59 7.11 4.08
CA LYS A 104 -12.71 8.15 4.65
C LYS A 104 -11.76 7.65 5.75
N TYR A 105 -12.08 6.50 6.36
CA TYR A 105 -11.19 5.82 7.33
C TYR A 105 -10.23 4.84 6.65
N ARG A 106 -10.38 4.58 5.35
CA ARG A 106 -9.63 3.58 4.59
C ARG A 106 -9.78 2.14 5.10
N SER A 107 -10.68 1.92 6.05
CA SER A 107 -11.04 0.63 6.63
C SER A 107 -12.51 0.68 7.04
N ILE A 108 -13.25 -0.36 6.69
CA ILE A 108 -14.65 -0.52 7.07
C ILE A 108 -14.74 -0.74 8.57
N GLU A 109 -13.90 -1.61 9.11
CA GLU A 109 -13.88 -1.98 10.51
C GLU A 109 -13.50 -0.76 11.39
N LYS A 110 -12.54 0.05 10.94
CA LYS A 110 -12.18 1.30 11.63
C LYS A 110 -13.35 2.30 11.63
N HIS A 111 -14.04 2.43 10.48
CA HIS A 111 -15.24 3.26 10.40
C HIS A 111 -16.30 2.82 11.42
N GLU A 112 -16.61 1.53 11.43
CA GLU A 112 -17.63 0.96 12.32
C GLU A 112 -17.24 1.08 13.80
N ALA A 113 -15.98 0.87 14.13
CA ALA A 113 -15.46 1.06 15.48
C ALA A 113 -15.56 2.50 15.97
N ASP A 114 -15.23 3.49 15.11
CA ASP A 114 -15.23 4.91 15.49
C ASP A 114 -16.63 5.53 15.50
N THR A 115 -17.53 5.05 14.64
CA THR A 115 -18.86 5.64 14.47
C THR A 115 -19.99 4.84 15.12
N SER A 116 -19.73 3.59 15.49
CA SER A 116 -20.72 2.62 15.94
C SER A 116 -21.87 2.41 14.92
N SER A 117 -21.57 2.58 13.64
CA SER A 117 -22.53 2.48 12.52
C SER A 117 -21.90 1.76 11.34
N PRO A 118 -22.67 0.99 10.56
CA PRO A 118 -22.17 0.37 9.34
C PRO A 118 -21.57 1.39 8.38
N CYS A 119 -20.50 0.99 7.67
CA CYS A 119 -19.85 1.86 6.69
C CYS A 119 -20.69 2.01 5.42
N ASP A 120 -21.23 3.20 5.21
CA ASP A 120 -22.00 3.60 4.02
C ASP A 120 -21.31 4.73 3.22
N CYS A 121 -20.02 4.97 3.44
CA CYS A 121 -19.24 6.05 2.81
C CYS A 121 -19.33 6.05 1.28
N HIS A 122 -19.60 4.91 0.65
CA HIS A 122 -19.77 4.83 -0.81
C HIS A 122 -20.99 5.60 -1.32
N ASN A 123 -21.96 5.93 -0.44
CA ASN A 123 -23.17 6.69 -0.75
C ASN A 123 -23.04 8.19 -0.42
N ASP A 124 -22.01 8.60 0.29
CA ASP A 124 -21.79 10.02 0.60
C ASP A 124 -21.09 10.77 -0.57
N LYS A 125 -20.91 12.07 -0.42
CA LYS A 125 -20.25 12.91 -1.44
C LYS A 125 -18.84 12.42 -1.77
N TYR A 126 -18.08 11.98 -0.78
CA TYR A 126 -16.73 11.45 -0.97
C TYR A 126 -16.76 10.13 -1.77
N GLY A 127 -17.63 9.21 -1.38
CA GLY A 127 -17.83 7.95 -2.10
C GLY A 127 -18.29 8.13 -3.55
N MET A 128 -19.11 9.16 -3.82
CA MET A 128 -19.53 9.51 -5.20
C MET A 128 -18.35 9.99 -6.05
N PHE A 129 -17.43 10.78 -5.50
CA PHE A 129 -16.19 11.17 -6.19
C PHE A 129 -15.33 9.92 -6.47
N MET A 130 -15.15 9.06 -5.47
CA MET A 130 -14.41 7.81 -5.63
C MET A 130 -15.08 6.88 -6.65
N SER A 131 -16.40 6.77 -6.65
CA SER A 131 -17.16 6.02 -7.65
C SER A 131 -16.84 6.47 -9.08
N SER A 132 -16.85 7.78 -9.32
CA SER A 132 -16.50 8.37 -10.63
C SER A 132 -15.06 8.04 -11.02
N PHE A 133 -14.13 8.11 -10.07
CA PHE A 133 -12.73 7.79 -10.28
C PHE A 133 -12.52 6.30 -10.60
N PHE A 134 -13.18 5.39 -9.89
CA PHE A 134 -13.14 3.97 -10.19
C PHE A 134 -13.79 3.64 -11.54
N ALA A 135 -14.92 4.27 -11.86
CA ALA A 135 -15.63 4.04 -13.13
C ALA A 135 -14.82 4.48 -14.35
N GLY A 136 -14.08 5.59 -14.24
CA GLY A 136 -13.25 6.14 -15.32
C GLY A 136 -11.92 5.42 -15.54
N SER A 137 -11.45 4.58 -14.60
CA SER A 137 -10.19 3.87 -14.77
C SER A 137 -10.27 2.80 -15.86
N GLU A 138 -9.16 2.52 -16.53
CA GLU A 138 -9.04 1.41 -17.47
C GLU A 138 -9.13 0.07 -16.74
N HIS A 139 -8.45 -0.05 -15.59
CA HIS A 139 -8.46 -1.27 -14.79
C HIS A 139 -8.11 -0.99 -13.32
N ILE A 140 -8.63 -1.81 -12.42
CA ILE A 140 -8.32 -1.74 -10.99
C ILE A 140 -7.72 -3.07 -10.53
N PHE A 141 -6.59 -2.99 -9.85
CA PHE A 141 -5.91 -4.11 -9.25
C PHE A 141 -6.13 -4.13 -7.74
N TYR A 142 -6.60 -5.26 -7.21
CA TYR A 142 -6.84 -5.48 -5.79
C TYR A 142 -5.82 -6.43 -5.18
N MET A 143 -5.62 -6.31 -3.87
CA MET A 143 -4.69 -7.17 -3.14
C MET A 143 -5.25 -8.57 -2.88
N SER A 144 -6.58 -8.71 -2.81
CA SER A 144 -7.22 -9.99 -2.54
C SER A 144 -8.58 -10.12 -3.19
N GLN A 145 -9.05 -11.37 -3.32
CA GLN A 145 -10.40 -11.67 -3.77
C GLN A 145 -11.46 -11.10 -2.81
N ALA A 146 -11.19 -11.12 -1.50
CA ALA A 146 -12.10 -10.57 -0.49
C ALA A 146 -12.26 -9.05 -0.67
N GLN A 147 -11.14 -8.32 -0.84
CA GLN A 147 -11.17 -6.88 -1.10
C GLN A 147 -11.96 -6.57 -2.39
N ARG A 148 -11.68 -7.29 -3.49
CA ARG A 148 -12.42 -7.11 -4.74
C ARG A 148 -13.92 -7.33 -4.57
N ALA A 149 -14.34 -8.35 -3.84
CA ALA A 149 -15.75 -8.64 -3.59
C ALA A 149 -16.45 -7.50 -2.84
N VAL A 150 -15.79 -6.91 -1.85
CA VAL A 150 -16.29 -5.73 -1.12
C VAL A 150 -16.51 -4.54 -2.04
N TYR A 151 -15.58 -4.28 -2.97
CA TYR A 151 -15.72 -3.20 -3.95
C TYR A 151 -16.85 -3.48 -4.95
N GLN A 152 -16.96 -4.71 -5.45
CA GLN A 152 -18.01 -5.08 -6.41
C GLN A 152 -19.42 -5.04 -5.80
N GLU A 153 -19.55 -5.36 -4.50
CA GLU A 153 -20.81 -5.22 -3.78
C GLU A 153 -21.27 -3.75 -3.71
N ARG A 154 -20.37 -2.82 -3.45
CA ARG A 154 -20.66 -1.38 -3.32
C ARG A 154 -20.73 -0.64 -4.65
N PHE A 155 -19.99 -1.11 -5.64
CA PHE A 155 -19.88 -0.52 -6.98
C PHE A 155 -20.10 -1.60 -8.04
N PRO A 156 -21.37 -1.98 -8.34
CA PRO A 156 -21.70 -3.09 -9.24
C PRO A 156 -21.17 -2.94 -10.68
N PHE A 157 -20.77 -1.74 -11.08
CA PHE A 157 -20.12 -1.50 -12.38
C PHE A 157 -18.66 -2.01 -12.45
N LEU A 158 -18.05 -2.37 -11.31
CA LEU A 158 -16.71 -2.95 -11.24
C LEU A 158 -16.78 -4.45 -11.54
N THR A 159 -16.90 -4.79 -12.80
CA THR A 159 -17.00 -6.18 -13.27
C THR A 159 -15.64 -6.89 -13.19
N ASN A 160 -15.64 -8.21 -13.39
CA ASN A 160 -14.41 -9.00 -13.46
C ASN A 160 -13.52 -8.62 -14.65
N GLU A 161 -14.09 -8.05 -15.71
CA GLU A 161 -13.34 -7.58 -16.87
C GLU A 161 -12.53 -6.32 -16.57
N LYS A 162 -13.05 -5.48 -15.68
CA LYS A 162 -12.39 -4.23 -15.22
C LYS A 162 -11.47 -4.40 -14.02
N THR A 163 -11.39 -5.59 -13.45
CA THR A 163 -10.70 -5.80 -12.17
C THR A 163 -9.88 -7.08 -12.16
N SER A 164 -8.73 -7.05 -11.49
CA SER A 164 -7.86 -8.21 -11.29
C SER A 164 -7.31 -8.25 -9.87
N ILE A 165 -6.79 -9.42 -9.47
CA ILE A 165 -6.02 -9.56 -8.25
C ILE A 165 -4.54 -9.46 -8.60
N LEU A 166 -3.85 -8.51 -7.99
CA LEU A 166 -2.42 -8.33 -8.12
C LEU A 166 -1.66 -9.00 -6.97
N SER A 167 -2.24 -8.94 -5.77
CA SER A 167 -1.59 -9.35 -4.52
C SER A 167 -0.38 -8.47 -4.16
N SER A 168 0.32 -8.81 -3.07
CA SER A 168 1.55 -8.12 -2.69
C SER A 168 2.69 -8.49 -3.63
N ILE A 169 3.48 -7.50 -4.00
CA ILE A 169 4.64 -7.67 -4.88
C ILE A 169 5.90 -7.36 -4.07
N PHE A 170 6.88 -8.23 -4.21
CA PHE A 170 8.16 -8.12 -3.53
C PHE A 170 9.28 -7.96 -4.53
N ASP A 171 10.25 -7.12 -4.19
CA ASP A 171 11.51 -7.03 -4.92
C ASP A 171 12.29 -8.34 -4.77
N VAL A 172 12.93 -8.81 -5.83
CA VAL A 172 13.74 -10.03 -5.82
C VAL A 172 14.84 -9.94 -4.77
N SER A 173 15.47 -8.78 -4.61
CA SER A 173 16.50 -8.56 -3.60
C SER A 173 16.00 -8.72 -2.16
N ASP A 174 14.75 -8.34 -1.90
CA ASP A 174 14.11 -8.52 -0.59
C ASP A 174 13.84 -10.02 -0.34
N LEU A 175 13.37 -10.76 -1.35
CA LEU A 175 13.17 -12.21 -1.25
C LEU A 175 14.50 -12.95 -1.02
N GLU A 176 15.57 -12.57 -1.72
CA GLU A 176 16.90 -13.12 -1.50
C GLU A 176 17.43 -12.81 -0.09
N TYR A 177 17.13 -11.61 0.43
CA TYR A 177 17.51 -11.25 1.79
C TYR A 177 16.78 -12.09 2.83
N ILE A 178 15.47 -12.27 2.68
CA ILE A 178 14.63 -13.13 3.55
C ILE A 178 15.16 -14.58 3.52
N GLU A 179 15.52 -15.09 2.34
CA GLU A 179 16.06 -16.45 2.22
C GLU A 179 17.42 -16.60 2.92
N ARG A 180 18.28 -15.59 2.88
CA ARG A 180 19.53 -15.58 3.67
C ARG A 180 19.27 -15.61 5.17
N LEU A 181 18.30 -14.80 5.64
CA LEU A 181 17.90 -14.79 7.05
C LEU A 181 17.32 -16.13 7.49
N ARG A 182 16.51 -16.77 6.64
CA ARG A 182 15.95 -18.10 6.90
C ARG A 182 17.04 -19.15 7.12
N LYS A 183 18.04 -19.18 6.24
CA LYS A 183 19.20 -20.10 6.37
C LYS A 183 20.00 -19.83 7.64
N ALA A 184 20.30 -18.56 7.93
CA ALA A 184 21.01 -18.20 9.15
C ALA A 184 20.25 -18.59 10.42
N ARG A 185 18.91 -18.52 10.40
CA ARG A 185 18.05 -18.95 11.51
C ARG A 185 18.11 -20.46 11.75
N GLU A 186 18.23 -21.27 10.71
CA GLU A 186 18.36 -22.74 10.84
C GLU A 186 19.65 -23.14 11.55
N GLU A 187 20.69 -22.31 11.48
CA GLU A 187 22.01 -22.56 12.06
C GLU A 187 22.14 -22.00 13.49
N ASN A 188 21.22 -21.14 13.93
CA ASN A 188 21.30 -20.42 15.20
C ASN A 188 20.08 -20.70 16.10
N ALA A 189 20.30 -20.70 17.42
CA ALA A 189 19.20 -20.76 18.37
C ALA A 189 18.35 -19.47 18.29
N THR A 190 17.03 -19.62 18.30
CA THR A 190 16.10 -18.51 18.39
C THR A 190 15.83 -18.12 19.84
N LEU A 191 15.55 -16.84 20.07
CA LEU A 191 15.02 -16.33 21.33
C LEU A 191 13.58 -16.85 21.53
N PRO A 192 13.17 -17.18 22.75
CA PRO A 192 11.88 -17.84 22.99
C PRO A 192 10.67 -16.92 22.82
N GLU A 193 10.88 -15.60 22.83
CA GLU A 193 9.80 -14.62 22.75
C GLU A 193 9.19 -14.54 21.36
N TYR A 194 7.94 -14.07 21.30
CA TYR A 194 7.29 -13.65 20.06
C TYR A 194 7.47 -12.15 19.83
N VAL A 195 7.58 -11.75 18.59
CA VAL A 195 7.61 -10.34 18.21
C VAL A 195 6.20 -9.83 17.98
N VAL A 196 5.92 -8.63 18.46
CA VAL A 196 4.77 -7.82 18.08
C VAL A 196 5.30 -6.58 17.36
N LEU A 197 4.79 -6.30 16.14
CA LEU A 197 5.16 -5.08 15.44
C LEU A 197 4.52 -3.86 16.11
N GLY A 198 5.35 -2.93 16.58
CA GLY A 198 4.93 -1.67 17.18
C GLY A 198 4.44 -0.71 16.10
N SER A 199 3.15 -0.45 16.08
CA SER A 199 2.52 0.46 15.13
C SER A 199 1.48 1.34 15.82
N ASN A 200 1.45 2.62 15.45
CA ASN A 200 0.40 3.54 15.87
C ASN A 200 -0.90 3.36 15.05
N SER A 201 -0.86 2.54 14.00
CA SER A 201 -2.03 2.25 13.21
C SER A 201 -2.95 1.28 13.95
N TRP A 202 -4.18 1.71 14.21
CA TRP A 202 -5.21 0.88 14.86
C TRP A 202 -5.40 -0.47 14.15
N ILE A 203 -5.36 -0.48 12.82
CA ILE A 203 -5.57 -1.69 11.99
C ILE A 203 -4.55 -2.79 12.33
N LYS A 204 -3.31 -2.41 12.66
CA LYS A 204 -2.24 -3.38 12.98
C LYS A 204 -2.47 -4.15 14.29
N GLY A 205 -3.37 -3.70 15.16
CA GLY A 205 -3.78 -4.42 16.37
C GLY A 205 -2.68 -4.66 17.39
N THR A 206 -1.66 -3.79 17.46
CA THR A 206 -0.51 -3.94 18.37
C THR A 206 -0.93 -4.18 19.82
N GLU A 207 -1.82 -3.33 20.36
CA GLU A 207 -2.27 -3.43 21.76
C GLU A 207 -3.08 -4.71 22.02
N VAL A 208 -3.94 -5.09 21.09
CA VAL A 208 -4.76 -6.31 21.20
C VAL A 208 -3.88 -7.55 21.16
N THR A 209 -2.87 -7.57 20.28
CA THR A 209 -1.90 -8.67 20.19
C THR A 209 -1.11 -8.82 21.47
N GLN A 210 -0.59 -7.70 22.03
CA GLN A 210 0.13 -7.72 23.30
C GLN A 210 -0.72 -8.24 24.45
N LYS A 211 -1.96 -7.72 24.56
CA LYS A 211 -2.89 -8.16 25.61
C LYS A 211 -3.16 -9.65 25.49
N TYR A 212 -3.44 -10.15 24.28
CA TYR A 212 -3.68 -11.57 24.06
C TYR A 212 -2.48 -12.44 24.51
N LEU A 213 -1.27 -12.07 24.11
CA LEU A 213 -0.06 -12.81 24.52
C LEU A 213 0.14 -12.78 26.04
N ALA A 214 -0.05 -11.64 26.69
CA ALA A 214 0.02 -11.52 28.14
C ALA A 214 -1.03 -12.38 28.86
N ASP A 215 -2.28 -12.40 28.38
CA ASP A 215 -3.36 -13.23 28.91
C ASP A 215 -3.05 -14.75 28.78
N GLN A 216 -2.29 -15.12 27.72
CA GLN A 216 -1.83 -16.50 27.51
C GLN A 216 -0.48 -16.81 28.18
N GLN A 217 0.11 -15.87 28.92
CA GLN A 217 1.43 -16.00 29.56
C GLN A 217 2.55 -16.33 28.55
N ILE A 218 2.47 -15.78 27.37
CA ILE A 218 3.46 -15.89 26.29
C ILE A 218 4.34 -14.66 26.29
N ASP A 219 5.66 -14.86 26.43
CA ASP A 219 6.63 -13.76 26.39
C ASP A 219 6.68 -13.12 25.01
N SER A 220 6.71 -11.81 24.97
CA SER A 220 6.75 -11.04 23.73
C SER A 220 7.56 -9.76 23.84
N VAL A 221 8.12 -9.34 22.72
CA VAL A 221 8.84 -8.07 22.56
C VAL A 221 8.19 -7.22 21.48
N ILE A 222 8.26 -5.90 21.61
CA ILE A 222 7.79 -4.97 20.59
C ILE A 222 8.97 -4.52 19.75
N LEU A 223 8.86 -4.67 18.45
CA LEU A 223 9.79 -4.05 17.50
C LEU A 223 9.14 -2.81 16.86
N SER A 224 9.81 -1.67 16.98
CA SER A 224 9.37 -0.41 16.38
C SER A 224 10.57 0.48 16.03
N GLY A 225 10.37 1.42 15.09
CA GLY A 225 11.40 2.42 14.74
C GLY A 225 12.61 1.84 13.99
N LEU A 226 12.52 0.63 13.47
CA LEU A 226 13.59 -0.02 12.71
C LEU A 226 13.42 0.24 11.20
N SER A 227 14.55 0.21 10.46
CA SER A 227 14.48 0.10 9.01
C SER A 227 13.88 -1.24 8.60
N TYR A 228 13.35 -1.33 7.36
CA TYR A 228 12.75 -2.56 6.86
C TYR A 228 13.69 -3.78 6.98
N HIS A 229 14.95 -3.64 6.54
CA HIS A 229 15.92 -4.73 6.63
C HIS A 229 16.34 -5.05 8.06
N ASP A 230 16.45 -4.04 8.93
CA ASP A 230 16.75 -4.28 10.35
C ASP A 230 15.58 -4.99 11.05
N MET A 231 14.34 -4.61 10.74
CA MET A 231 13.16 -5.28 11.25
C MET A 231 13.11 -6.75 10.82
N LEU A 232 13.36 -7.07 9.55
CA LEU A 232 13.44 -8.46 9.07
C LEU A 232 14.56 -9.24 9.78
N ARG A 233 15.72 -8.62 9.97
CA ARG A 233 16.84 -9.24 10.68
C ARG A 233 16.47 -9.55 12.14
N GLU A 234 15.90 -8.59 12.85
CA GLU A 234 15.44 -8.81 14.22
C GLU A 234 14.37 -9.90 14.29
N LEU A 235 13.34 -9.86 13.42
CA LEU A 235 12.32 -10.91 13.34
C LEU A 235 12.91 -12.31 13.21
N SER A 236 14.00 -12.46 12.47
CA SER A 236 14.64 -13.76 12.24
C SER A 236 15.29 -14.34 13.49
N THR A 237 15.51 -13.53 14.55
CA THR A 237 16.16 -13.98 15.79
C THR A 237 15.17 -14.53 16.82
N TYR A 238 13.87 -14.29 16.67
CA TYR A 238 12.83 -14.69 17.62
C TYR A 238 12.07 -15.95 17.17
N THR A 239 11.29 -16.52 18.07
CA THR A 239 10.45 -17.69 17.79
C THR A 239 9.47 -17.45 16.65
N GLY A 240 8.83 -16.27 16.61
CA GLY A 240 7.90 -15.92 15.57
C GLY A 240 7.30 -14.53 15.71
N LEU A 241 6.47 -14.17 14.75
CA LEU A 241 5.67 -12.97 14.74
C LEU A 241 4.25 -13.28 15.24
N ALA A 242 3.77 -12.52 16.22
CA ALA A 242 2.38 -12.51 16.60
C ALA A 242 1.71 -11.28 15.97
N PHE A 243 0.62 -11.51 15.25
CA PHE A 243 -0.08 -10.46 14.51
C PHE A 243 -1.58 -10.70 14.53
N MET A 244 -2.34 -9.78 15.15
CA MET A 244 -3.80 -9.83 15.26
C MET A 244 -4.40 -8.52 14.75
N PRO A 245 -4.51 -8.34 13.44
CA PRO A 245 -5.05 -7.10 12.88
C PRO A 245 -6.53 -6.92 13.26
N LEU A 246 -6.95 -5.68 13.45
CA LEU A 246 -8.32 -5.31 13.78
C LEU A 246 -9.18 -4.98 12.56
N GLY A 247 -8.61 -5.03 11.37
CA GLY A 247 -9.29 -4.78 10.12
C GLY A 247 -8.64 -5.51 8.97
N GLY A 248 -9.22 -5.37 7.78
CA GLY A 248 -8.65 -5.94 6.56
C GLY A 248 -7.31 -5.30 6.22
N ASP A 249 -6.23 -5.81 6.82
CA ASP A 249 -4.86 -5.41 6.44
C ASP A 249 -4.46 -6.18 5.19
N THR A 250 -4.55 -5.51 4.05
CA THR A 250 -4.32 -6.10 2.74
C THR A 250 -2.86 -6.05 2.31
N CYS A 251 -2.02 -5.33 3.05
CA CYS A 251 -0.57 -5.23 2.86
C CYS A 251 0.13 -5.61 4.17
N PRO A 252 0.35 -6.89 4.44
CA PRO A 252 1.03 -7.37 5.64
C PRO A 252 2.50 -6.95 5.69
#